data_0c3cc28ecd13a51b9ac1780df2660ef3
#
_entry.id   0c3cc28ecd13a51b9ac1780df2660ef3
#
_cell.length_a   1.000
_cell.length_b   1.000
_cell.length_c   1.000
_cell.angle_alpha   90.00
_cell.angle_beta   90.00
_cell.angle_gamma   90.00
#
_symmetry.space_group_name_H-M   'P 1'
#
loop_
_entity.id
_entity.type
_entity.pdbx_description
1 polymer ?
#
loop_
_entity_poly.entity_id
_entity_poly.type
_entity_poly.pdbx_seq_one_letter_code
_entity_poly.pdbx_strand_id
1 'polypeptide(L)'
;ILDLLDKLRKKYKMSLLLITHDLGIVKKIANRVCVMEKGKIVEQNDSSKLFSKPEHIYTKKLINSEPREKKLIKKKSDPILSVKNLNVFYKKTSRFFLKKKSNDCQAVKNLSFEISKGETLGIVGESGSGKSSVAQALIKLISSEGNFFFKNKNISNLSDKEFRSYRKNIQIIFQDPFASLSPRLTIQDIVSEGLEVHYKEKTKKEMKELTKKIINDVGLDSTMLSRYPHEFSGGQRQRIAIARALILNPELIILDEPTSALDMTVQSQIVDLLLSLQEEKQLTYIFISHDLKIIRALSDKIMVMKSGKVIEFEEKKKIFAKPKNE
;
A
#
# COMPACT_ATOMS: atom_id res chain seq x y z
N ILE A 1 1.93 -22.84 -7.70
CA ILE A 1 0.50 -23.02 -8.05
C ILE A 1 0.34 -23.11 -9.56
N LEU A 2 0.89 -22.18 -10.36
CA LEU A 2 0.74 -22.16 -11.82
C LEU A 2 1.27 -23.44 -12.49
N ASP A 3 2.44 -23.91 -12.06
CA ASP A 3 3.02 -25.16 -12.56
C ASP A 3 2.19 -26.40 -12.18
N LEU A 4 1.54 -26.36 -11.01
CA LEU A 4 0.61 -27.40 -10.59
C LEU A 4 -0.65 -27.40 -11.47
N LEU A 5 -1.21 -26.23 -11.75
CA LEU A 5 -2.37 -26.09 -12.64
C LEU A 5 -2.07 -26.61 -14.06
N ASP A 6 -0.89 -26.27 -14.61
CA ASP A 6 -0.48 -26.77 -15.92
C ASP A 6 -0.26 -28.30 -15.92
N LYS A 7 0.34 -28.86 -14.87
CA LYS A 7 0.47 -30.33 -14.70
C LYS A 7 -0.89 -31.02 -14.64
N LEU A 8 -1.84 -30.46 -13.86
CA LEU A 8 -3.19 -31.02 -13.75
C LEU A 8 -3.94 -30.93 -15.08
N ARG A 9 -3.86 -29.79 -15.77
CA ARG A 9 -4.43 -29.60 -17.12
C ARG A 9 -3.94 -30.66 -18.09
N LYS A 10 -2.63 -30.91 -18.13
CA LYS A 10 -2.03 -31.93 -19.01
C LYS A 10 -2.45 -33.34 -18.59
N LYS A 11 -2.40 -33.65 -17.29
CA LYS A 11 -2.74 -35.01 -16.77
C LYS A 11 -4.19 -35.38 -17.03
N TYR A 12 -5.12 -34.45 -16.80
CA TYR A 12 -6.56 -34.71 -16.94
C TYR A 12 -7.15 -34.22 -18.26
N LYS A 13 -6.33 -33.70 -19.20
CA LYS A 13 -6.75 -33.16 -20.49
C LYS A 13 -7.87 -32.13 -20.36
N MET A 14 -7.79 -31.28 -19.31
CA MET A 14 -8.79 -30.26 -19.02
C MET A 14 -8.55 -28.98 -19.83
N SER A 15 -9.64 -28.27 -20.13
CA SER A 15 -9.56 -26.85 -20.49
C SER A 15 -9.51 -26.00 -19.23
N LEU A 16 -8.71 -24.93 -19.25
CA LEU A 16 -8.57 -23.99 -18.13
C LEU A 16 -9.06 -22.61 -18.57
N LEU A 17 -10.09 -22.10 -17.89
CA LEU A 17 -10.50 -20.70 -17.99
C LEU A 17 -9.94 -19.95 -16.79
N LEU A 18 -9.02 -19.00 -17.04
CA LEU A 18 -8.39 -18.18 -16.02
C LEU A 18 -8.88 -16.75 -16.13
N ILE A 19 -9.45 -16.22 -15.04
CA ILE A 19 -9.83 -14.81 -14.93
C ILE A 19 -8.83 -14.13 -13.99
N THR A 20 -8.11 -13.16 -14.51
CA THR A 20 -7.07 -12.44 -13.77
C THR A 20 -6.82 -11.07 -14.39
N HIS A 21 -6.33 -10.15 -13.57
CA HIS A 21 -5.80 -8.86 -14.02
C HIS A 21 -4.27 -8.88 -14.21
N ASP A 22 -3.58 -9.97 -13.84
CA ASP A 22 -2.13 -10.10 -14.00
C ASP A 22 -1.77 -10.53 -15.42
N LEU A 23 -1.34 -9.56 -16.23
CA LEU A 23 -0.92 -9.80 -17.62
C LEU A 23 0.32 -10.69 -17.72
N GLY A 24 1.18 -10.72 -16.71
CA GLY A 24 2.36 -11.60 -16.68
C GLY A 24 1.95 -13.07 -16.58
N ILE A 25 0.96 -13.37 -15.74
CA ILE A 25 0.37 -14.71 -15.64
C ILE A 25 -0.31 -15.09 -16.97
N VAL A 26 -1.12 -14.19 -17.52
CA VAL A 26 -1.82 -14.44 -18.80
C VAL A 26 -0.82 -14.76 -19.91
N LYS A 27 0.24 -13.93 -20.06
CA LYS A 27 1.28 -14.12 -21.08
C LYS A 27 2.01 -15.47 -20.95
N LYS A 28 2.17 -15.96 -19.71
CA LYS A 28 2.90 -17.21 -19.42
C LYS A 28 2.05 -18.48 -19.71
N ILE A 29 0.73 -18.44 -19.47
CA ILE A 29 -0.09 -19.67 -19.41
C ILE A 29 -1.16 -19.70 -20.50
N ALA A 30 -1.73 -18.56 -20.90
CA ALA A 30 -2.86 -18.51 -21.78
C ALA A 30 -2.46 -18.76 -23.25
N ASN A 31 -3.20 -19.64 -23.93
CA ASN A 31 -3.09 -19.80 -25.37
C ASN A 31 -3.87 -18.67 -26.10
N ARG A 32 -5.10 -18.41 -25.63
CA ARG A 32 -6.00 -17.40 -26.18
C ARG A 32 -6.45 -16.45 -25.08
N VAL A 33 -6.58 -15.18 -25.37
CA VAL A 33 -6.93 -14.13 -24.42
C VAL A 33 -8.16 -13.37 -24.90
N CYS A 34 -9.10 -13.15 -23.99
CA CYS A 34 -10.23 -12.24 -24.18
C CYS A 34 -10.07 -11.05 -23.25
N VAL A 35 -10.02 -9.85 -23.79
CA VAL A 35 -9.99 -8.61 -23.02
C VAL A 35 -11.41 -8.11 -22.85
N MET A 36 -11.80 -7.83 -21.59
CA MET A 36 -13.13 -7.35 -21.25
C MET A 36 -13.11 -5.92 -20.72
N GLU A 37 -14.03 -5.09 -21.16
CA GLU A 37 -14.29 -3.76 -20.65
C GLU A 37 -15.81 -3.55 -20.51
N LYS A 38 -16.27 -3.07 -19.34
CA LYS A 38 -17.68 -2.76 -19.06
C LYS A 38 -18.65 -3.90 -19.45
N GLY A 39 -18.27 -5.14 -19.13
CA GLY A 39 -19.08 -6.33 -19.40
C GLY A 39 -19.07 -6.83 -20.84
N LYS A 40 -18.27 -6.23 -21.73
CA LYS A 40 -18.15 -6.63 -23.14
C LYS A 40 -16.74 -7.13 -23.46
N ILE A 41 -16.64 -8.13 -24.33
CA ILE A 41 -15.36 -8.52 -24.92
C ILE A 41 -15.01 -7.46 -25.97
N VAL A 42 -13.91 -6.73 -25.76
CA VAL A 42 -13.44 -5.65 -26.64
C VAL A 42 -12.35 -6.11 -27.59
N GLU A 43 -11.61 -7.16 -27.23
CA GLU A 43 -10.60 -7.79 -28.08
C GLU A 43 -10.41 -9.25 -27.70
N GLN A 44 -10.22 -10.11 -28.71
CA GLN A 44 -9.92 -11.52 -28.52
C GLN A 44 -8.91 -11.97 -29.56
N ASN A 45 -7.81 -12.57 -29.11
CA ASN A 45 -6.76 -13.07 -29.99
C ASN A 45 -5.91 -14.17 -29.33
N ASP A 46 -5.04 -14.80 -30.08
CA ASP A 46 -3.97 -15.61 -29.50
C ASP A 46 -3.07 -14.77 -28.61
N SER A 47 -2.60 -15.35 -27.52
CA SER A 47 -1.80 -14.63 -26.52
C SER A 47 -0.61 -13.89 -27.16
N SER A 48 0.18 -14.57 -27.99
CA SER A 48 1.34 -13.97 -28.67
C SER A 48 0.95 -12.76 -29.52
N LYS A 49 -0.13 -12.84 -30.28
CA LYS A 49 -0.59 -11.76 -31.15
C LYS A 49 -1.15 -10.59 -30.36
N LEU A 50 -1.96 -10.85 -29.34
CA LEU A 50 -2.56 -9.80 -28.50
C LEU A 50 -1.48 -8.97 -27.77
N PHE A 51 -0.42 -9.61 -27.27
CA PHE A 51 0.68 -8.90 -26.58
C PHE A 51 1.65 -8.19 -27.54
N SER A 52 1.83 -8.70 -28.78
CA SER A 52 2.74 -8.08 -29.75
C SER A 52 2.09 -6.97 -30.57
N LYS A 53 0.80 -7.12 -30.88
CA LYS A 53 0.07 -6.17 -31.74
C LYS A 53 -1.37 -6.00 -31.24
N PRO A 54 -1.57 -5.35 -30.08
CA PRO A 54 -2.91 -5.04 -29.58
C PRO A 54 -3.63 -4.07 -30.54
N GLU A 55 -4.89 -4.33 -30.84
CA GLU A 55 -5.68 -3.54 -31.76
C GLU A 55 -6.57 -2.53 -31.02
N HIS A 56 -7.30 -2.97 -29.99
CA HIS A 56 -8.23 -2.12 -29.26
C HIS A 56 -7.51 -1.11 -28.34
N ILE A 57 -8.04 0.11 -28.25
CA ILE A 57 -7.46 1.19 -27.43
C ILE A 57 -7.33 0.78 -25.97
N TYR A 58 -8.34 0.11 -25.40
CA TYR A 58 -8.33 -0.35 -24.03
C TYR A 58 -7.24 -1.41 -23.79
N THR A 59 -7.05 -2.36 -24.73
CA THR A 59 -5.97 -3.36 -24.65
C THR A 59 -4.59 -2.71 -24.67
N LYS A 60 -4.39 -1.74 -25.58
CA LYS A 60 -3.15 -0.95 -25.63
C LYS A 60 -2.88 -0.24 -24.31
N LYS A 61 -3.90 0.40 -23.75
CA LYS A 61 -3.82 1.07 -22.46
C LYS A 61 -3.49 0.08 -21.33
N LEU A 62 -4.13 -1.09 -21.32
CA LEU A 62 -3.92 -2.12 -20.30
C LEU A 62 -2.48 -2.67 -20.35
N ILE A 63 -1.96 -2.98 -21.56
CA ILE A 63 -0.59 -3.51 -21.74
C ILE A 63 0.47 -2.46 -21.42
N ASN A 64 0.21 -1.19 -21.74
CA ASN A 64 1.14 -0.07 -21.52
C ASN A 64 0.95 0.63 -20.17
N SER A 65 0.07 0.12 -19.30
CA SER A 65 -0.19 0.70 -17.97
C SER A 65 0.96 0.40 -17.01
N GLU A 66 2.13 0.94 -17.28
CA GLU A 66 3.23 0.96 -16.31
C GLU A 66 3.22 2.30 -15.56
N PRO A 67 3.30 2.28 -14.21
CA PRO A 67 3.39 3.51 -13.44
C PRO A 67 4.62 4.31 -13.82
N ARG A 68 4.50 5.64 -13.79
CA ARG A 68 5.65 6.53 -13.99
C ARG A 68 6.72 6.28 -12.91
N GLU A 69 7.98 6.12 -13.30
CA GLU A 69 9.06 5.97 -12.32
C GLU A 69 9.36 7.31 -11.63
N LYS A 70 9.52 7.25 -10.31
CA LYS A 70 9.97 8.38 -9.48
C LYS A 70 11.36 8.83 -9.91
N LYS A 71 11.54 10.14 -10.07
CA LYS A 71 12.87 10.75 -10.22
C LYS A 71 13.60 10.66 -8.87
N LEU A 72 14.79 10.08 -8.86
CA LEU A 72 15.57 9.92 -7.63
C LEU A 72 15.92 11.29 -7.02
N ILE A 73 15.53 11.50 -5.79
CA ILE A 73 15.86 12.70 -5.03
C ILE A 73 17.24 12.47 -4.37
N LYS A 74 18.28 13.17 -4.85
CA LYS A 74 19.65 13.07 -4.29
C LYS A 74 19.88 13.89 -3.02
N LYS A 75 18.87 14.47 -2.39
CA LYS A 75 19.08 15.25 -1.16
C LYS A 75 19.23 14.33 0.04
N LYS A 76 20.43 14.26 0.62
CA LYS A 76 20.62 13.78 1.99
C LYS A 76 19.91 14.79 2.91
N SER A 77 18.79 14.42 3.46
CA SER A 77 18.11 15.11 4.53
C SER A 77 18.24 14.28 5.81
N ASP A 78 18.09 14.92 6.95
CA ASP A 78 18.05 14.22 8.24
C ASP A 78 16.95 13.15 8.25
N PRO A 79 17.15 12.03 8.95
CA PRO A 79 16.15 10.98 9.05
C PRO A 79 14.89 11.51 9.75
N ILE A 80 13.73 11.33 9.10
CA ILE A 80 12.44 11.65 9.70
C ILE A 80 11.99 10.56 10.67
N LEU A 81 12.31 9.30 10.34
CA LEU A 81 12.03 8.12 11.15
C LEU A 81 13.28 7.24 11.24
N SER A 82 13.66 6.89 12.46
CA SER A 82 14.68 5.87 12.73
C SER A 82 14.08 4.79 13.62
N VAL A 83 14.23 3.55 13.22
CA VAL A 83 13.76 2.36 13.92
C VAL A 83 14.95 1.49 14.24
N LYS A 84 15.09 1.09 15.52
CA LYS A 84 16.20 0.25 15.99
C LYS A 84 15.66 -0.95 16.75
N ASN A 85 16.08 -2.14 16.34
CA ASN A 85 15.81 -3.42 17.00
C ASN A 85 14.32 -3.70 17.21
N LEU A 86 13.48 -3.40 16.20
CA LEU A 86 12.04 -3.69 16.24
C LEU A 86 11.80 -5.19 16.33
N ASN A 87 11.06 -5.60 17.35
CA ASN A 87 10.53 -6.96 17.51
C ASN A 87 9.01 -6.89 17.71
N VAL A 88 8.28 -7.80 17.08
CA VAL A 88 6.83 -7.93 17.21
C VAL A 88 6.47 -9.37 17.55
N PHE A 89 5.71 -9.54 18.62
CA PHE A 89 5.26 -10.84 19.11
C PHE A 89 3.73 -10.90 19.15
N TYR A 90 3.17 -11.97 18.60
CA TYR A 90 1.75 -12.31 18.75
C TYR A 90 1.60 -13.42 19.76
N LYS A 91 0.89 -13.15 20.86
CA LYS A 91 0.58 -14.15 21.88
C LYS A 91 -0.46 -15.14 21.35
N LYS A 92 -0.14 -16.41 21.29
CA LYS A 92 -1.15 -17.45 21.06
C LYS A 92 -1.97 -17.61 22.32
N THR A 93 -3.22 -17.13 22.34
CA THR A 93 -4.18 -17.44 23.39
C THR A 93 -4.55 -18.93 23.31
N SER A 94 -3.90 -19.75 24.15
CA SER A 94 -4.32 -21.14 24.34
C SER A 94 -5.63 -21.16 25.12
N ARG A 95 -6.72 -21.61 24.49
CA ARG A 95 -8.06 -21.83 25.12
C ARG A 95 -8.09 -23.03 26.07
N PHE A 96 -7.00 -23.74 26.30
CA PHE A 96 -6.94 -24.92 27.17
C PHE A 96 -6.03 -24.66 28.38
N PHE A 97 -6.55 -24.97 29.56
CA PHE A 97 -5.99 -24.83 30.92
C PHE A 97 -4.70 -25.65 31.20
N LEU A 98 -3.93 -26.07 30.23
CA LEU A 98 -2.68 -26.77 30.44
C LEU A 98 -1.52 -25.83 30.17
N LYS A 99 -0.74 -25.53 31.22
CA LYS A 99 0.55 -24.82 31.23
C LYS A 99 1.56 -25.48 30.26
N LYS A 100 1.41 -25.30 28.94
CA LYS A 100 2.51 -25.43 27.99
C LYS A 100 2.94 -24.03 27.59
N LYS A 101 4.26 -23.75 27.66
CA LYS A 101 4.89 -22.51 27.15
C LYS A 101 4.21 -22.12 25.84
N SER A 102 3.48 -21.01 25.85
CA SER A 102 2.89 -20.44 24.63
C SER A 102 4.05 -20.11 23.71
N ASN A 103 4.19 -20.84 22.61
CA ASN A 103 5.12 -20.43 21.56
C ASN A 103 4.53 -19.15 20.93
N ASP A 104 4.92 -18.00 21.47
CA ASP A 104 4.59 -16.71 20.87
C ASP A 104 5.15 -16.66 19.46
N CYS A 105 4.34 -16.25 18.51
CA CYS A 105 4.79 -16.10 17.13
C CYS A 105 5.51 -14.77 17.00
N GLN A 106 6.84 -14.82 16.81
CA GLN A 106 7.63 -13.61 16.52
C GLN A 106 7.51 -13.24 15.05
N ALA A 107 6.66 -12.27 14.75
CA ALA A 107 6.35 -11.82 13.42
C ALA A 107 7.42 -10.87 12.83
N VAL A 108 8.16 -10.12 13.68
CA VAL A 108 9.27 -9.27 13.27
C VAL A 108 10.44 -9.50 14.23
N LYS A 109 11.65 -9.63 13.66
CA LYS A 109 12.86 -10.05 14.38
C LYS A 109 13.98 -9.03 14.15
N ASN A 110 14.28 -8.23 15.18
CA ASN A 110 15.44 -7.32 15.23
C ASN A 110 15.58 -6.44 13.97
N LEU A 111 14.47 -5.81 13.54
CA LEU A 111 14.44 -5.00 12.33
C LEU A 111 14.90 -3.57 12.65
N SER A 112 15.84 -3.04 11.84
CA SER A 112 16.36 -1.68 11.97
C SER A 112 16.45 -1.00 10.61
N PHE A 113 16.02 0.27 10.54
CA PHE A 113 16.13 1.09 9.32
C PHE A 113 15.97 2.57 9.64
N GLU A 114 16.34 3.39 8.67
CA GLU A 114 16.13 4.83 8.68
C GLU A 114 15.56 5.30 7.36
N ILE A 115 14.68 6.29 7.43
CA ILE A 115 14.07 6.92 6.27
C ILE A 115 14.20 8.44 6.38
N SER A 116 14.65 9.09 5.31
CA SER A 116 14.82 10.53 5.22
C SER A 116 13.53 11.22 4.79
N LYS A 117 13.39 12.52 5.07
CA LYS A 117 12.24 13.30 4.63
C LYS A 117 12.13 13.30 3.09
N GLY A 118 10.94 13.05 2.57
CA GLY A 118 10.66 12.96 1.13
C GLY A 118 11.08 11.65 0.46
N GLU A 119 11.71 10.72 1.21
CA GLU A 119 12.11 9.41 0.72
C GLU A 119 10.95 8.42 0.73
N THR A 120 10.96 7.44 -0.18
CA THR A 120 10.07 6.28 -0.15
C THR A 120 10.85 5.02 0.16
N LEU A 121 10.51 4.37 1.28
CA LEU A 121 10.97 3.02 1.60
C LEU A 121 9.95 2.00 1.11
N GLY A 122 10.30 1.20 0.13
CA GLY A 122 9.52 0.03 -0.28
C GLY A 122 9.81 -1.16 0.62
N ILE A 123 8.77 -1.83 1.13
CA ILE A 123 8.90 -3.07 1.89
C ILE A 123 8.24 -4.19 1.09
N VAL A 124 9.02 -5.21 0.73
CA VAL A 124 8.56 -6.35 -0.07
C VAL A 124 8.81 -7.67 0.66
N GLY A 125 8.10 -8.71 0.27
CA GLY A 125 8.25 -10.07 0.80
C GLY A 125 6.97 -10.87 0.66
N GLU A 126 7.06 -12.18 0.86
CA GLU A 126 5.92 -13.09 0.79
C GLU A 126 4.82 -12.74 1.80
N SER A 127 3.60 -13.26 1.58
CA SER A 127 2.54 -13.17 2.57
C SER A 127 2.99 -13.82 3.88
N GLY A 128 2.71 -13.17 5.02
CA GLY A 128 3.17 -13.64 6.33
C GLY A 128 4.63 -13.33 6.67
N SER A 129 5.37 -12.57 5.84
CA SER A 129 6.77 -12.20 6.16
C SER A 129 6.91 -11.13 7.25
N GLY A 130 5.81 -10.53 7.73
CA GLY A 130 5.80 -9.54 8.83
C GLY A 130 5.64 -8.08 8.39
N LYS A 131 5.41 -7.79 7.11
CA LYS A 131 5.30 -6.42 6.56
C LYS A 131 4.21 -5.59 7.24
N SER A 132 2.97 -6.07 7.27
CA SER A 132 1.86 -5.38 7.94
C SER A 132 2.06 -5.26 9.45
N SER A 133 2.78 -6.22 10.08
CA SER A 133 3.15 -6.12 11.48
C SER A 133 4.13 -4.96 11.72
N VAL A 134 5.06 -4.70 10.80
CA VAL A 134 5.93 -3.52 10.86
C VAL A 134 5.08 -2.24 10.79
N ALA A 135 4.17 -2.15 9.81
CA ALA A 135 3.28 -0.98 9.64
C ALA A 135 2.47 -0.69 10.91
N GLN A 136 1.83 -1.71 11.48
CA GLN A 136 0.99 -1.58 12.67
C GLN A 136 1.80 -1.25 13.94
N ALA A 137 3.01 -1.78 14.07
CA ALA A 137 3.91 -1.46 15.18
C ALA A 137 4.35 0.01 15.15
N LEU A 138 4.67 0.55 13.97
CA LEU A 138 5.12 1.94 13.80
C LEU A 138 4.08 2.98 14.25
N ILE A 139 2.79 2.66 14.15
CA ILE A 139 1.69 3.53 14.60
C ILE A 139 1.12 3.10 15.95
N LYS A 140 1.79 2.17 16.63
CA LYS A 140 1.38 1.64 17.96
C LYS A 140 -0.03 1.05 17.98
N LEU A 141 -0.45 0.37 16.92
CA LEU A 141 -1.68 -0.44 16.93
C LEU A 141 -1.47 -1.81 17.56
N ILE A 142 -0.24 -2.30 17.57
CA ILE A 142 0.15 -3.56 18.21
C ILE A 142 1.36 -3.34 19.11
N SER A 143 1.48 -4.17 20.14
CA SER A 143 2.65 -4.15 21.02
C SER A 143 3.90 -4.55 20.28
N SER A 144 4.98 -3.80 20.53
CA SER A 144 6.28 -4.05 19.93
C SER A 144 7.40 -3.64 20.89
N GLU A 145 8.56 -4.23 20.72
CA GLU A 145 9.79 -3.87 21.40
C GLU A 145 10.74 -3.19 20.41
N GLY A 146 11.61 -2.31 20.90
CA GLY A 146 12.56 -1.58 20.08
C GLY A 146 12.49 -0.08 20.30
N ASN A 147 13.34 0.66 19.60
CA ASN A 147 13.41 2.11 19.72
C ASN A 147 12.96 2.78 18.43
N PHE A 148 12.01 3.71 18.56
CA PHE A 148 11.47 4.50 17.46
C PHE A 148 11.76 5.98 17.72
N PHE A 149 12.37 6.62 16.74
CA PHE A 149 12.65 8.06 16.79
C PHE A 149 11.96 8.74 15.60
N PHE A 150 11.06 9.66 15.89
CA PHE A 150 10.44 10.51 14.90
C PHE A 150 10.97 11.94 15.05
N LYS A 151 11.64 12.47 14.01
CA LYS A 151 12.33 13.78 14.07
C LYS A 151 13.28 13.86 15.28
N ASN A 152 14.11 12.86 15.47
CA ASN A 152 15.06 12.72 16.56
C ASN A 152 14.44 12.64 17.98
N LYS A 153 13.10 12.62 18.11
CA LYS A 153 12.42 12.43 19.39
C LYS A 153 12.09 10.96 19.58
N ASN A 154 12.45 10.39 20.70
CA ASN A 154 12.10 9.01 21.03
C ASN A 154 10.60 8.92 21.32
N ILE A 155 9.89 8.11 20.52
CA ILE A 155 8.44 7.87 20.63
C ILE A 155 8.12 6.44 21.10
N SER A 156 9.13 5.62 21.42
CA SER A 156 8.97 4.19 21.75
C SER A 156 8.06 3.97 22.94
N ASN A 157 8.35 4.69 24.04
CA ASN A 157 7.72 4.46 25.35
C ASN A 157 6.54 5.40 25.64
N LEU A 158 6.11 6.19 24.66
CA LEU A 158 4.96 7.06 24.83
C LEU A 158 3.68 6.23 25.07
N SER A 159 2.86 6.64 26.01
CA SER A 159 1.51 6.13 26.18
C SER A 159 0.64 6.46 24.96
N ASP A 160 -0.49 5.77 24.81
CA ASP A 160 -1.44 6.05 23.71
C ASP A 160 -1.92 7.50 23.69
N LYS A 161 -2.11 8.09 24.87
CA LYS A 161 -2.51 9.50 25.03
C LYS A 161 -1.43 10.45 24.49
N GLU A 162 -0.17 10.21 24.83
CA GLU A 162 0.96 11.01 24.36
C GLU A 162 1.20 10.81 22.87
N PHE A 163 1.14 9.54 22.38
CA PHE A 163 1.33 9.21 20.97
C PHE A 163 0.23 9.78 20.08
N ARG A 164 -0.96 10.09 20.62
CA ARG A 164 -2.06 10.71 19.89
C ARG A 164 -1.64 12.00 19.18
N SER A 165 -0.75 12.80 19.78
CA SER A 165 -0.23 14.03 19.17
C SER A 165 0.62 13.78 17.92
N TYR A 166 1.24 12.60 17.82
CA TYR A 166 2.04 12.17 16.66
C TYR A 166 1.19 11.57 15.54
N ARG A 167 -0.01 11.05 15.85
CA ARG A 167 -0.89 10.42 14.84
C ARG A 167 -1.26 11.36 13.70
N LYS A 168 -1.35 12.68 13.93
CA LYS A 168 -1.57 13.65 12.86
C LYS A 168 -0.38 13.74 11.88
N ASN A 169 0.83 13.46 12.33
CA ASN A 169 2.05 13.52 11.52
C ASN A 169 2.39 12.19 10.86
N ILE A 170 1.92 11.07 11.43
CA ILE A 170 2.17 9.70 10.97
C ILE A 170 0.82 9.06 10.69
N GLN A 171 0.49 8.89 9.41
CA GLN A 171 -0.79 8.32 8.98
C GLN A 171 -0.59 6.95 8.34
N ILE A 172 -1.63 6.13 8.32
CA ILE A 172 -1.65 4.82 7.67
C ILE A 172 -2.84 4.70 6.72
N ILE A 173 -2.59 4.05 5.57
CA ILE A 173 -3.61 3.61 4.63
C ILE A 173 -3.54 2.09 4.60
N PHE A 174 -4.63 1.44 5.00
CA PHE A 174 -4.72 -0.02 5.10
C PHE A 174 -4.99 -0.67 3.75
N GLN A 175 -4.71 -1.97 3.69
CA GLN A 175 -4.86 -2.83 2.51
C GLN A 175 -6.29 -2.85 1.95
N ASP A 176 -7.30 -2.86 2.82
CA ASP A 176 -8.70 -2.94 2.40
C ASP A 176 -9.40 -1.57 2.57
N PRO A 177 -9.61 -0.82 1.46
CA PRO A 177 -10.34 0.43 1.52
C PRO A 177 -11.84 0.23 1.89
N PHE A 178 -12.41 -0.95 1.62
CA PHE A 178 -13.79 -1.26 1.98
C PHE A 178 -13.97 -1.38 3.49
N ALA A 179 -13.09 -2.15 4.16
CA ALA A 179 -13.13 -2.31 5.60
C ALA A 179 -12.69 -1.06 6.36
N SER A 180 -11.88 -0.20 5.73
CA SER A 180 -11.32 1.00 6.37
C SER A 180 -12.24 2.21 6.39
N LEU A 181 -13.28 2.26 5.53
CA LEU A 181 -14.24 3.35 5.45
C LEU A 181 -15.57 2.92 6.08
N SER A 182 -16.06 3.67 7.07
CA SER A 182 -17.36 3.36 7.70
C SER A 182 -18.49 3.48 6.67
N PRO A 183 -19.28 2.40 6.43
CA PRO A 183 -20.35 2.44 5.43
C PRO A 183 -21.55 3.30 5.86
N ARG A 184 -21.58 3.75 7.11
CA ARG A 184 -22.67 4.53 7.70
C ARG A 184 -22.42 6.04 7.73
N LEU A 185 -21.20 6.46 7.40
CA LEU A 185 -20.81 7.86 7.39
C LEU A 185 -20.70 8.37 5.96
N THR A 186 -20.99 9.66 5.76
CA THR A 186 -20.76 10.31 4.48
C THR A 186 -19.26 10.49 4.21
N ILE A 187 -18.89 10.72 2.96
CA ILE A 187 -17.48 11.01 2.62
C ILE A 187 -16.98 12.26 3.34
N GLN A 188 -17.85 13.28 3.49
CA GLN A 188 -17.54 14.47 4.28
C GLN A 188 -17.11 14.08 5.70
N ASP A 189 -17.92 13.28 6.40
CA ASP A 189 -17.67 12.90 7.80
C ASP A 189 -16.42 12.04 7.93
N ILE A 190 -16.24 11.04 7.04
CA ILE A 190 -15.08 10.16 7.01
C ILE A 190 -13.78 10.94 6.85
N VAL A 191 -13.74 11.89 5.93
CA VAL A 191 -12.51 12.65 5.64
C VAL A 191 -12.27 13.70 6.71
N SER A 192 -13.31 14.37 7.24
CA SER A 192 -13.13 15.41 8.26
C SER A 192 -12.93 14.89 9.69
N GLU A 193 -13.18 13.60 9.97
CA GLU A 193 -13.06 13.01 11.31
C GLU A 193 -11.71 13.33 11.98
N GLY A 194 -10.61 13.24 11.23
CA GLY A 194 -9.29 13.57 11.74
C GLY A 194 -9.14 15.04 12.16
N LEU A 195 -9.81 15.96 11.47
CA LEU A 195 -9.81 17.39 11.85
C LEU A 195 -10.54 17.61 13.17
N GLU A 196 -11.69 16.97 13.37
CA GLU A 196 -12.47 17.09 14.61
C GLU A 196 -11.69 16.58 15.83
N VAL A 197 -10.86 15.56 15.64
CA VAL A 197 -10.04 14.97 16.69
C VAL A 197 -8.81 15.82 17.01
N HIS A 198 -8.13 16.39 16.01
CA HIS A 198 -6.81 17.02 16.16
C HIS A 198 -6.82 18.54 16.10
N TYR A 199 -7.88 19.17 15.58
CA TYR A 199 -7.99 20.61 15.36
C TYR A 199 -9.36 21.13 15.85
N LYS A 200 -9.58 20.96 17.16
CA LYS A 200 -10.86 21.34 17.83
C LYS A 200 -11.21 22.82 17.73
N GLU A 201 -10.22 23.65 17.45
CA GLU A 201 -10.36 25.09 17.26
C GLU A 201 -11.00 25.47 15.92
N LYS A 202 -11.01 24.54 14.95
CA LYS A 202 -11.57 24.81 13.62
C LYS A 202 -13.10 24.75 13.61
N THR A 203 -13.71 25.70 12.94
CA THR A 203 -15.14 25.71 12.72
C THR A 203 -15.58 24.64 11.71
N LYS A 204 -16.85 24.21 11.78
CA LYS A 204 -17.42 23.26 10.82
C LYS A 204 -17.30 23.75 9.36
N LYS A 205 -17.40 25.07 9.15
CA LYS A 205 -17.25 25.67 7.83
C LYS A 205 -15.84 25.52 7.30
N GLU A 206 -14.83 25.79 8.11
CA GLU A 206 -13.41 25.62 7.74
C GLU A 206 -13.08 24.15 7.46
N MET A 207 -13.55 23.22 8.30
CA MET A 207 -13.37 21.78 8.08
C MET A 207 -13.99 21.33 6.75
N LYS A 208 -15.19 21.83 6.42
CA LYS A 208 -15.85 21.54 5.14
C LYS A 208 -15.05 22.04 3.93
N GLU A 209 -14.51 23.26 3.99
CA GLU A 209 -13.70 23.80 2.89
C GLU A 209 -12.37 23.04 2.74
N LEU A 210 -11.70 22.66 3.85
CA LEU A 210 -10.53 21.82 3.81
C LEU A 210 -10.84 20.44 3.19
N THR A 211 -11.99 19.87 3.54
CA THR A 211 -12.43 18.58 2.99
C THR A 211 -12.69 18.67 1.49
N LYS A 212 -13.35 19.74 1.01
CA LYS A 212 -13.52 19.96 -0.43
C LYS A 212 -12.18 20.05 -1.16
N LYS A 213 -11.24 20.82 -0.60
CA LYS A 213 -9.92 20.98 -1.19
C LYS A 213 -9.20 19.62 -1.32
N ILE A 214 -9.14 18.85 -0.24
CA ILE A 214 -8.39 17.58 -0.27
C ILE A 214 -9.05 16.53 -1.17
N ILE A 215 -10.38 16.52 -1.29
CA ILE A 215 -11.10 15.64 -2.22
C ILE A 215 -10.76 16.01 -3.67
N ASN A 216 -10.67 17.29 -3.99
CA ASN A 216 -10.22 17.74 -5.32
C ASN A 216 -8.73 17.39 -5.55
N ASP A 217 -7.86 17.53 -4.55
CA ASP A 217 -6.43 17.19 -4.63
C ASP A 217 -6.23 15.70 -4.98
N VAL A 218 -7.12 14.80 -4.53
CA VAL A 218 -7.07 13.37 -4.89
C VAL A 218 -7.82 13.05 -6.19
N GLY A 219 -8.30 14.06 -6.93
CA GLY A 219 -8.96 13.90 -8.22
C GLY A 219 -10.40 13.37 -8.14
N LEU A 220 -11.12 13.71 -7.08
CA LEU A 220 -12.55 13.45 -6.92
C LEU A 220 -13.32 14.77 -6.92
N ASP A 221 -14.60 14.74 -7.35
CA ASP A 221 -15.47 15.89 -7.34
C ASP A 221 -16.03 16.15 -5.92
N SER A 222 -15.84 17.35 -5.40
CA SER A 222 -16.34 17.75 -4.08
C SER A 222 -17.87 17.77 -3.96
N THR A 223 -18.62 17.71 -5.07
CA THR A 223 -20.08 17.51 -5.06
C THR A 223 -20.50 16.15 -4.51
N MET A 224 -19.57 15.18 -4.48
CA MET A 224 -19.81 13.82 -4.00
C MET A 224 -19.68 13.67 -2.48
N LEU A 225 -19.37 14.74 -1.73
CA LEU A 225 -19.10 14.68 -0.28
C LEU A 225 -20.28 14.17 0.57
N SER A 226 -21.52 14.34 0.12
CA SER A 226 -22.73 13.86 0.79
C SER A 226 -23.03 12.37 0.54
N ARG A 227 -22.30 11.72 -0.36
CA ARG A 227 -22.50 10.31 -0.69
C ARG A 227 -21.83 9.38 0.33
N TYR A 228 -22.20 8.10 0.27
CA TYR A 228 -21.69 7.04 1.12
C TYR A 228 -20.64 6.18 0.39
N PRO A 229 -19.70 5.53 1.10
CA PRO A 229 -18.65 4.72 0.48
C PRO A 229 -19.13 3.66 -0.52
N HIS A 230 -20.29 3.05 -0.30
CA HIS A 230 -20.82 2.01 -1.18
C HIS A 230 -21.22 2.50 -2.58
N GLU A 231 -21.37 3.81 -2.76
CA GLU A 231 -21.67 4.44 -4.06
C GLU A 231 -20.43 4.67 -4.94
N PHE A 232 -19.24 4.32 -4.45
CA PHE A 232 -17.96 4.57 -5.11
C PHE A 232 -17.29 3.28 -5.60
N SER A 233 -16.56 3.37 -6.71
CA SER A 233 -15.69 2.29 -7.18
C SER A 233 -14.51 2.04 -6.23
N GLY A 234 -13.84 0.90 -6.36
CA GLY A 234 -12.65 0.57 -5.56
C GLY A 234 -11.56 1.63 -5.62
N GLY A 235 -11.24 2.13 -6.81
CA GLY A 235 -10.26 3.20 -7.00
C GLY A 235 -10.68 4.54 -6.41
N GLN A 236 -11.96 4.89 -6.48
CA GLN A 236 -12.49 6.08 -5.83
C GLN A 236 -12.44 5.96 -4.31
N ARG A 237 -12.79 4.81 -3.73
CA ARG A 237 -12.64 4.56 -2.28
C ARG A 237 -11.19 4.66 -1.83
N GLN A 238 -10.25 4.17 -2.63
CA GLN A 238 -8.82 4.32 -2.34
C GLN A 238 -8.41 5.79 -2.32
N ARG A 239 -8.89 6.62 -3.25
CA ARG A 239 -8.66 8.06 -3.25
C ARG A 239 -9.26 8.73 -2.00
N ILE A 240 -10.42 8.30 -1.54
CA ILE A 240 -11.04 8.78 -0.29
C ILE A 240 -10.18 8.39 0.93
N ALA A 241 -9.66 7.16 0.99
CA ALA A 241 -8.75 6.73 2.06
C ALA A 241 -7.45 7.55 2.07
N ILE A 242 -6.91 7.88 0.87
CA ILE A 242 -5.77 8.79 0.72
C ILE A 242 -6.14 10.20 1.21
N ALA A 243 -7.29 10.75 0.83
CA ALA A 243 -7.77 12.07 1.28
C ALA A 243 -7.92 12.13 2.80
N ARG A 244 -8.48 11.09 3.43
CA ARG A 244 -8.60 10.97 4.89
C ARG A 244 -7.25 11.03 5.61
N ALA A 245 -6.22 10.39 5.04
CA ALA A 245 -4.88 10.47 5.60
C ALA A 245 -4.25 11.86 5.39
N LEU A 246 -4.43 12.45 4.22
CA LEU A 246 -3.81 13.73 3.82
C LEU A 246 -4.42 14.96 4.49
N ILE A 247 -5.67 14.93 4.92
CA ILE A 247 -6.38 16.08 5.50
C ILE A 247 -5.67 16.64 6.75
N LEU A 248 -4.92 15.79 7.45
CA LEU A 248 -4.12 16.16 8.63
C LEU A 248 -2.76 16.75 8.28
N ASN A 249 -2.42 16.85 6.99
CA ASN A 249 -1.12 17.28 6.49
C ASN A 249 0.05 16.51 7.12
N PRO A 250 0.07 15.17 7.02
CA PRO A 250 1.08 14.32 7.64
C PRO A 250 2.44 14.51 6.97
N GLU A 251 3.50 14.12 7.68
CA GLU A 251 4.87 14.11 7.14
C GLU A 251 5.31 12.71 6.70
N LEU A 252 4.69 11.68 7.30
CA LEU A 252 4.93 10.27 7.00
C LEU A 252 3.60 9.56 6.77
N ILE A 253 3.48 8.85 5.64
CA ILE A 253 2.35 7.97 5.35
C ILE A 253 2.85 6.55 5.16
N ILE A 254 2.27 5.62 5.90
CA ILE A 254 2.47 4.20 5.74
C ILE A 254 1.35 3.67 4.85
N LEU A 255 1.71 3.02 3.75
CA LEU A 255 0.78 2.47 2.77
C LEU A 255 0.92 0.95 2.79
N ASP A 256 -0.03 0.26 3.43
CA ASP A 256 -0.02 -1.19 3.54
C ASP A 256 -0.86 -1.81 2.42
N GLU A 257 -0.20 -2.27 1.36
CA GLU A 257 -0.78 -2.85 0.14
C GLU A 257 -1.94 -2.03 -0.48
N PRO A 258 -1.80 -0.71 -0.68
CA PRO A 258 -2.91 0.19 -0.99
C PRO A 258 -3.53 -0.04 -2.37
N THR A 259 -2.94 -0.87 -3.20
CA THR A 259 -3.38 -1.10 -4.59
C THR A 259 -3.74 -2.56 -4.88
N SER A 260 -3.61 -3.47 -3.91
CA SER A 260 -3.75 -4.93 -4.12
C SER A 260 -5.13 -5.38 -4.63
N ALA A 261 -6.20 -4.64 -4.28
CA ALA A 261 -7.58 -4.94 -4.68
C ALA A 261 -8.03 -4.20 -5.95
N LEU A 262 -7.12 -3.52 -6.65
CA LEU A 262 -7.43 -2.68 -7.81
C LEU A 262 -6.92 -3.31 -9.12
N ASP A 263 -7.59 -3.00 -10.24
CA ASP A 263 -7.07 -3.36 -11.55
C ASP A 263 -5.83 -2.54 -11.93
N MET A 264 -5.02 -3.06 -12.87
CA MET A 264 -3.72 -2.47 -13.24
C MET A 264 -3.82 -1.00 -13.70
N THR A 265 -4.89 -0.63 -14.39
CA THR A 265 -5.07 0.75 -14.86
C THR A 265 -5.32 1.70 -13.67
N VAL A 266 -6.17 1.29 -12.74
CA VAL A 266 -6.45 2.06 -11.52
C VAL A 266 -5.24 2.07 -10.60
N GLN A 267 -4.49 0.95 -10.49
CA GLN A 267 -3.23 0.90 -9.74
C GLN A 267 -2.24 1.96 -10.24
N SER A 268 -2.02 2.04 -11.57
CA SER A 268 -1.14 3.04 -12.17
C SER A 268 -1.59 4.46 -11.84
N GLN A 269 -2.89 4.75 -11.93
CA GLN A 269 -3.44 6.07 -11.57
C GLN A 269 -3.25 6.43 -10.09
N ILE A 270 -3.35 5.46 -9.18
CA ILE A 270 -3.09 5.69 -7.74
C ILE A 270 -1.61 5.92 -7.49
N VAL A 271 -0.73 5.19 -8.17
CA VAL A 271 0.72 5.39 -8.07
C VAL A 271 1.12 6.79 -8.57
N ASP A 272 0.59 7.21 -9.72
CA ASP A 272 0.84 8.55 -10.27
C ASP A 272 0.32 9.66 -9.34
N LEU A 273 -0.86 9.46 -8.73
CA LEU A 273 -1.40 10.36 -7.71
C LEU A 273 -0.45 10.46 -6.50
N LEU A 274 0.02 9.33 -5.97
CA LEU A 274 0.94 9.30 -4.82
C LEU A 274 2.26 10.00 -5.14
N LEU A 275 2.80 9.81 -6.35
CA LEU A 275 4.01 10.51 -6.80
C LEU A 275 3.80 12.02 -6.86
N SER A 276 2.70 12.48 -7.45
CA SER A 276 2.37 13.91 -7.56
C SER A 276 2.20 14.54 -6.18
N LEU A 277 1.46 13.87 -5.28
CA LEU A 277 1.26 14.34 -3.90
C LEU A 277 2.58 14.36 -3.12
N GLN A 278 3.48 13.39 -3.35
CA GLN A 278 4.79 13.38 -2.72
C GLN A 278 5.66 14.56 -3.17
N GLU A 279 5.67 14.85 -4.47
CA GLU A 279 6.41 15.99 -5.04
C GLU A 279 5.86 17.32 -4.51
N GLU A 280 4.55 17.49 -4.51
CA GLU A 280 3.87 18.74 -4.08
C GLU A 280 4.01 19.00 -2.57
N LYS A 281 3.73 17.96 -1.75
CA LYS A 281 3.63 18.09 -0.29
C LYS A 281 4.88 17.61 0.46
N GLN A 282 5.95 17.20 -0.25
CA GLN A 282 7.19 16.66 0.33
C GLN A 282 6.95 15.52 1.31
N LEU A 283 6.02 14.62 0.96
CA LEU A 283 5.62 13.49 1.81
C LEU A 283 6.70 12.41 1.85
N THR A 284 6.82 11.76 2.98
CA THR A 284 7.65 10.56 3.16
C THR A 284 6.75 9.33 3.15
N TYR A 285 7.14 8.27 2.43
CA TYR A 285 6.34 7.06 2.34
C TYR A 285 7.08 5.83 2.86
N ILE A 286 6.35 4.98 3.60
CA ILE A 286 6.67 3.56 3.75
C ILE A 286 5.62 2.82 2.93
N PHE A 287 6.04 2.20 1.83
CA PHE A 287 5.15 1.56 0.88
C PHE A 287 5.34 0.05 0.90
N ILE A 288 4.33 -0.67 1.36
CA ILE A 288 4.31 -2.13 1.42
C ILE A 288 3.56 -2.66 0.22
N SER A 289 4.17 -3.55 -0.55
CA SER A 289 3.53 -4.23 -1.67
C SER A 289 4.22 -5.56 -1.98
N HIS A 290 3.49 -6.46 -2.61
CA HIS A 290 4.03 -7.64 -3.25
C HIS A 290 4.25 -7.43 -4.77
N ASP A 291 3.79 -6.31 -5.33
CA ASP A 291 4.01 -5.95 -6.73
C ASP A 291 5.34 -5.19 -6.91
N LEU A 292 6.33 -5.88 -7.48
CA LEU A 292 7.66 -5.33 -7.72
C LEU A 292 7.68 -4.17 -8.73
N LYS A 293 6.70 -4.09 -9.65
CA LYS A 293 6.62 -2.98 -10.62
C LYS A 293 6.25 -1.69 -9.90
N ILE A 294 5.28 -1.73 -8.98
CA ILE A 294 4.88 -0.59 -8.17
C ILE A 294 6.02 -0.16 -7.24
N ILE A 295 6.65 -1.12 -6.58
CA ILE A 295 7.81 -0.86 -5.72
C ILE A 295 8.94 -0.19 -6.52
N ARG A 296 9.23 -0.67 -7.72
CA ARG A 296 10.23 -0.07 -8.62
C ARG A 296 9.86 1.37 -9.01
N ALA A 297 8.59 1.62 -9.26
CA ALA A 297 8.10 2.95 -9.64
C ALA A 297 8.25 3.98 -8.49
N LEU A 298 7.84 3.61 -7.27
CA LEU A 298 7.70 4.53 -6.13
C LEU A 298 8.94 4.65 -5.24
N SER A 299 9.72 3.55 -5.06
CA SER A 299 10.70 3.47 -3.99
C SER A 299 12.04 4.10 -4.34
N ASP A 300 12.71 4.66 -3.34
CA ASP A 300 14.12 5.07 -3.38
C ASP A 300 15.01 3.95 -2.83
N LYS A 301 14.60 3.36 -1.68
CA LYS A 301 15.23 2.19 -1.06
C LYS A 301 14.21 1.06 -0.94
N ILE A 302 14.71 -0.16 -0.92
CA ILE A 302 13.87 -1.35 -0.79
C ILE A 302 14.39 -2.22 0.35
N MET A 303 13.46 -2.70 1.16
CA MET A 303 13.67 -3.69 2.21
C MET A 303 12.97 -4.97 1.83
N VAL A 304 13.71 -6.07 1.72
CA VAL A 304 13.17 -7.40 1.44
C VAL A 304 13.04 -8.18 2.75
N MET A 305 11.82 -8.64 3.04
CA MET A 305 11.52 -9.38 4.27
C MET A 305 11.17 -10.84 4.00
N LYS A 306 11.72 -11.75 4.82
CA LYS A 306 11.39 -13.19 4.80
C LYS A 306 11.31 -13.71 6.24
N SER A 307 10.23 -14.37 6.62
CA SER A 307 10.03 -14.99 7.94
C SER A 307 10.34 -14.05 9.13
N GLY A 308 9.92 -12.79 9.03
CA GLY A 308 10.09 -11.77 10.05
C GLY A 308 11.48 -11.09 10.09
N LYS A 309 12.39 -11.44 9.20
CA LYS A 309 13.75 -10.86 9.12
C LYS A 309 13.92 -10.04 7.85
N VAL A 310 14.77 -9.03 7.92
CA VAL A 310 15.29 -8.34 6.73
C VAL A 310 16.38 -9.21 6.13
N ILE A 311 16.21 -9.59 4.87
CA ILE A 311 17.22 -10.37 4.13
C ILE A 311 18.06 -9.48 3.22
N GLU A 312 17.49 -8.36 2.76
CA GLU A 312 18.20 -7.38 1.95
C GLU A 312 17.64 -5.98 2.18
N PHE A 313 18.50 -4.96 2.25
CA PHE A 313 18.13 -3.56 2.40
C PHE A 313 19.13 -2.68 1.67
N GLU A 314 18.73 -2.10 0.54
CA GLU A 314 19.60 -1.33 -0.35
C GLU A 314 18.80 -0.32 -1.17
N GLU A 315 19.51 0.53 -1.90
CA GLU A 315 18.93 1.40 -2.93
C GLU A 315 18.24 0.58 -4.03
N LYS A 316 17.10 1.06 -4.52
CA LYS A 316 16.30 0.44 -5.59
C LYS A 316 17.16 -0.07 -6.74
N LYS A 317 18.07 0.77 -7.25
CA LYS A 317 18.92 0.42 -8.41
C LYS A 317 19.78 -0.81 -8.17
N LYS A 318 20.32 -0.97 -6.95
CA LYS A 318 21.19 -2.11 -6.63
C LYS A 318 20.40 -3.40 -6.53
N ILE A 319 19.23 -3.38 -5.88
CA ILE A 319 18.39 -4.58 -5.72
C ILE A 319 17.90 -5.10 -7.05
N PHE A 320 17.43 -4.22 -7.96
CA PHE A 320 16.95 -4.66 -9.28
C PHE A 320 18.08 -5.03 -10.25
N ALA A 321 19.29 -4.50 -10.10
CA ALA A 321 20.42 -4.84 -10.97
C ALA A 321 21.11 -6.15 -10.55
N LYS A 322 21.27 -6.39 -9.24
CA LYS A 322 21.99 -7.54 -8.70
C LYS A 322 21.42 -7.95 -7.34
N PRO A 323 20.30 -8.69 -7.33
CA PRO A 323 19.74 -9.20 -6.07
C PRO A 323 20.76 -10.15 -5.43
N LYS A 324 20.91 -10.08 -4.10
CA LYS A 324 21.83 -10.92 -3.33
C LYS A 324 21.20 -12.25 -2.92
N ASN A 325 19.86 -12.31 -2.91
CA ASN A 325 19.09 -13.47 -2.53
C ASN A 325 18.10 -13.83 -3.64
N GLU A 326 17.88 -15.13 -3.86
CA GLU A 326 16.88 -15.67 -4.82
C GLU A 326 15.45 -15.46 -4.34
#